data_947a3d95fb400c7cefe7590170dba4f2
#
_entry.id   947a3d95fb400c7cefe7590170dba4f2
#
_cell.length_a   1.000
_cell.length_b   1.000
_cell.length_c   1.000
_cell.angle_alpha   90.00
_cell.angle_beta   90.00
_cell.angle_gamma   90.00
#
_symmetry.space_group_name_H-M   'P 1'
#
loop_
_entity.id
_entity.type
_entity.pdbx_description
1 polymer ?
#
loop_
_entity_poly.entity_id
_entity_poly.type
_entity_poly.pdbx_seq_one_letter_code
_entity_poly.pdbx_strand_id
1 'polypeptide(L)'
;MIQERKIALLVDAENVSHHRIDQVMAAIKNNLGGLVTVKRIYADWTKPNLTAWKAVLQKHAFLPIQQYSFTSGKNSTDFALVIDAMDLLYQNDIDVFYIVSSDSDFTRLAMRIRESGKMVIGMGEKKTPESFVMACNEYIFFEGKQDPSDSVVSLSSSISIDREKKVYTPKQKTPGISRKFIDLLK
;
A
#
# COMPACT_ATOMS: atom_id res chain seq x y z
N MET A 1 -2.34 15.09 26.88
CA MET A 1 -3.30 14.27 26.12
C MET A 1 -2.55 13.70 24.94
N ILE A 2 -2.49 12.39 24.78
CA ILE A 2 -1.89 11.75 23.60
C ILE A 2 -2.90 11.96 22.48
N GLN A 3 -2.56 12.76 21.47
CA GLN A 3 -3.43 12.95 20.33
C GLN A 3 -3.49 11.63 19.54
N GLU A 4 -4.68 11.07 19.40
CA GLU A 4 -4.91 9.84 18.66
C GLU A 4 -4.65 10.09 17.16
N ARG A 5 -3.82 9.24 16.52
CA ARG A 5 -3.48 9.40 15.10
C ARG A 5 -4.70 9.16 14.22
N LYS A 6 -4.92 10.02 13.25
CA LYS A 6 -5.97 9.86 12.24
C LYS A 6 -5.44 9.07 11.04
N ILE A 7 -6.19 8.07 10.66
CA ILE A 7 -5.79 7.09 9.63
C ILE A 7 -6.73 7.18 8.44
N ALA A 8 -6.15 7.28 7.23
CA ALA A 8 -6.85 7.04 5.98
C ALA A 8 -6.50 5.64 5.44
N LEU A 9 -7.53 4.83 5.20
CA LEU A 9 -7.43 3.51 4.58
C LEU A 9 -7.97 3.60 3.15
N LEU A 10 -7.08 3.44 2.17
CA LEU A 10 -7.34 3.53 0.74
C LEU A 10 -7.04 2.17 0.10
N VAL A 11 -8.05 1.55 -0.48
CA VAL A 11 -7.98 0.17 -1.00
C VAL A 11 -8.25 0.15 -2.49
N ASP A 12 -7.34 -0.42 -3.25
CA ASP A 12 -7.47 -0.69 -4.67
C ASP A 12 -8.14 -2.07 -4.87
N ALA A 13 -9.45 -2.09 -5.14
CA ALA A 13 -10.21 -3.33 -5.28
C ALA A 13 -9.97 -4.07 -6.59
N GLU A 14 -9.33 -3.46 -7.56
CA GLU A 14 -8.98 -4.14 -8.83
C GLU A 14 -7.72 -5.00 -8.68
N ASN A 15 -6.83 -4.64 -7.75
CA ASN A 15 -5.58 -5.35 -7.47
C ASN A 15 -5.59 -6.17 -6.16
N VAL A 16 -6.63 -6.04 -5.34
CA VAL A 16 -6.74 -6.72 -4.05
C VAL A 16 -8.01 -7.55 -4.00
N SER A 17 -7.92 -8.78 -3.48
CA SER A 17 -9.09 -9.62 -3.26
C SER A 17 -9.89 -9.16 -2.04
N HIS A 18 -11.22 -9.18 -2.15
CA HIS A 18 -12.14 -8.87 -1.05
C HIS A 18 -11.90 -9.76 0.20
N HIS A 19 -11.37 -10.97 0.04
CA HIS A 19 -11.02 -11.87 1.15
C HIS A 19 -9.89 -11.34 2.03
N ARG A 20 -9.09 -10.38 1.55
CA ARG A 20 -7.96 -9.79 2.28
C ARG A 20 -8.39 -8.73 3.29
N ILE A 21 -9.60 -8.21 3.19
CA ILE A 21 -10.01 -7.04 4.01
C ILE A 21 -10.08 -7.34 5.50
N ASP A 22 -10.47 -8.54 5.90
CA ASP A 22 -10.44 -8.91 7.33
C ASP A 22 -9.00 -8.89 7.87
N GLN A 23 -8.02 -9.32 7.07
CA GLN A 23 -6.59 -9.25 7.41
C GLN A 23 -6.09 -7.80 7.47
N VAL A 24 -6.51 -6.95 6.52
CA VAL A 24 -6.21 -5.51 6.54
C VAL A 24 -6.72 -4.86 7.81
N MET A 25 -7.98 -5.09 8.16
CA MET A 25 -8.59 -4.51 9.37
C MET A 25 -7.93 -4.99 10.65
N ALA A 26 -7.54 -6.27 10.72
CA ALA A 26 -6.80 -6.83 11.84
C ALA A 26 -5.40 -6.20 11.98
N ALA A 27 -4.68 -6.04 10.88
CA ALA A 27 -3.36 -5.42 10.88
C ALA A 27 -3.41 -3.96 11.37
N ILE A 28 -4.39 -3.17 10.91
CA ILE A 28 -4.56 -1.79 11.37
C ILE A 28 -4.84 -1.74 12.88
N LYS A 29 -5.70 -2.63 13.38
CA LYS A 29 -6.03 -2.70 14.81
C LYS A 29 -4.83 -3.05 15.67
N ASN A 30 -3.94 -3.90 15.17
CA ASN A 30 -2.80 -4.41 15.94
C ASN A 30 -1.56 -3.50 15.87
N ASN A 31 -1.39 -2.71 14.79
CA ASN A 31 -0.09 -2.05 14.54
C ASN A 31 0.04 -0.62 15.09
N LEU A 32 -0.99 0.21 15.10
CA LEU A 32 -0.72 1.63 15.27
C LEU A 32 -1.54 2.38 16.31
N GLY A 33 -2.51 1.79 16.95
CA GLY A 33 -3.35 2.53 17.89
C GLY A 33 -3.73 3.90 17.30
N GLY A 34 -4.84 3.99 16.58
CA GLY A 34 -5.29 5.23 15.97
C GLY A 34 -6.71 5.08 15.44
N LEU A 35 -7.34 6.20 15.12
CA LEU A 35 -8.72 6.24 14.62
C LEU A 35 -8.72 6.21 13.09
N VAL A 36 -9.35 5.19 12.50
CA VAL A 36 -9.57 5.17 11.04
C VAL A 36 -10.73 6.10 10.71
N THR A 37 -10.40 7.31 10.26
CA THR A 37 -11.38 8.37 9.95
C THR A 37 -11.85 8.30 8.50
N VAL A 38 -11.03 7.77 7.60
CA VAL A 38 -11.34 7.61 6.18
C VAL A 38 -11.16 6.16 5.78
N LYS A 39 -12.22 5.54 5.21
CA LYS A 39 -12.18 4.18 4.63
C LYS A 39 -12.79 4.23 3.24
N ARG A 40 -11.96 4.17 2.20
CA ARG A 40 -12.39 4.25 0.80
C ARG A 40 -11.88 3.06 0.02
N ILE A 41 -12.71 2.53 -0.88
CA ILE A 41 -12.33 1.46 -1.81
C ILE A 41 -12.64 1.93 -3.22
N TYR A 42 -11.66 1.80 -4.11
CA TYR A 42 -11.70 2.33 -5.47
C TYR A 42 -11.86 1.19 -6.47
N ALA A 43 -12.80 1.31 -7.37
CA ALA A 43 -13.04 0.36 -8.46
C ALA A 43 -13.99 0.88 -9.52
N ASP A 44 -14.02 0.21 -10.64
CA ASP A 44 -15.18 0.24 -11.55
C ASP A 44 -16.22 -0.79 -11.08
N TRP A 45 -17.13 -0.37 -10.21
CA TRP A 45 -18.15 -1.23 -9.59
C TRP A 45 -19.17 -1.80 -10.58
N THR A 46 -19.12 -1.41 -11.84
CA THR A 46 -19.94 -2.02 -12.92
C THR A 46 -19.40 -3.37 -13.36
N LYS A 47 -18.17 -3.71 -13.01
CA LYS A 47 -17.54 -4.99 -13.34
C LYS A 47 -18.14 -6.14 -12.54
N PRO A 48 -18.61 -7.23 -13.19
CA PRO A 48 -19.29 -8.34 -12.51
C PRO A 48 -18.44 -9.07 -11.46
N ASN A 49 -17.11 -9.13 -11.66
CA ASN A 49 -16.17 -9.79 -10.75
C ASN A 49 -16.04 -9.07 -9.39
N LEU A 50 -16.54 -7.84 -9.27
CA LEU A 50 -16.50 -7.06 -8.02
C LEU A 50 -17.78 -7.22 -7.17
N THR A 51 -18.77 -7.98 -7.62
CA THR A 51 -20.04 -8.18 -6.88
C THR A 51 -19.82 -8.69 -5.46
N ALA A 52 -18.83 -9.55 -5.23
CA ALA A 52 -18.51 -10.11 -3.92
C ALA A 52 -18.07 -9.04 -2.89
N TRP A 53 -17.58 -7.89 -3.34
CA TRP A 53 -17.20 -6.78 -2.48
C TRP A 53 -18.38 -6.17 -1.71
N LYS A 54 -19.62 -6.32 -2.19
CA LYS A 54 -20.81 -5.72 -1.58
C LYS A 54 -20.95 -6.09 -0.09
N ALA A 55 -20.72 -7.35 0.25
CA ALA A 55 -20.78 -7.82 1.64
C ALA A 55 -19.68 -7.19 2.51
N VAL A 56 -18.47 -7.05 1.97
CA VAL A 56 -17.33 -6.43 2.64
C VAL A 56 -17.54 -4.94 2.88
N LEU A 57 -18.06 -4.23 1.88
CA LEU A 57 -18.40 -2.80 2.00
C LEU A 57 -19.34 -2.55 3.17
N GLN A 58 -20.40 -3.38 3.29
CA GLN A 58 -21.37 -3.27 4.39
C GLN A 58 -20.77 -3.66 5.73
N LYS A 59 -20.06 -4.81 5.80
CA LYS A 59 -19.48 -5.34 7.04
C LYS A 59 -18.54 -4.36 7.73
N HIS A 60 -17.72 -3.66 6.94
CA HIS A 60 -16.66 -2.77 7.45
C HIS A 60 -16.97 -1.28 7.28
N ALA A 61 -18.17 -0.92 6.78
CA ALA A 61 -18.57 0.46 6.51
C ALA A 61 -17.53 1.22 5.66
N PHE A 62 -17.16 0.65 4.51
CA PHE A 62 -16.35 1.32 3.51
C PHE A 62 -17.18 2.20 2.59
N LEU A 63 -16.62 3.34 2.19
CA LEU A 63 -17.16 4.17 1.13
C LEU A 63 -16.63 3.66 -0.22
N PRO A 64 -17.49 3.09 -1.09
CA PRO A 64 -17.08 2.73 -2.45
C PRO A 64 -16.96 3.99 -3.31
N ILE A 65 -15.81 4.14 -3.95
CA ILE A 65 -15.56 5.20 -4.94
C ILE A 65 -15.68 4.57 -6.32
N GLN A 66 -16.64 5.07 -7.10
CA GLN A 66 -16.85 4.64 -8.48
C GLN A 66 -15.95 5.40 -9.42
N GLN A 67 -15.19 4.67 -10.23
CA GLN A 67 -14.47 5.21 -11.37
C GLN A 67 -14.75 4.38 -12.61
N TYR A 68 -15.44 4.95 -13.60
CA TYR A 68 -15.70 4.26 -14.85
C TYR A 68 -14.43 4.12 -15.68
N SER A 69 -14.19 2.93 -16.18
CA SER A 69 -13.12 2.66 -17.14
C SER A 69 -13.62 2.94 -18.56
N PHE A 70 -13.48 4.17 -19.05
CA PHE A 70 -13.91 4.56 -20.39
C PHE A 70 -13.10 3.90 -21.51
N THR A 71 -11.89 3.44 -21.21
CA THR A 71 -11.00 2.73 -22.13
C THR A 71 -10.40 1.54 -21.40
N SER A 72 -10.50 0.37 -21.99
CA SER A 72 -9.94 -0.86 -21.42
C SER A 72 -8.42 -0.73 -21.24
N GLY A 73 -7.89 -1.22 -20.11
CA GLY A 73 -6.45 -1.24 -19.82
C GLY A 73 -5.86 0.12 -19.42
N LYS A 74 -6.68 1.07 -18.98
CA LYS A 74 -6.23 2.34 -18.41
C LYS A 74 -6.36 2.33 -16.89
N ASN A 75 -5.38 2.95 -16.20
CA ASN A 75 -5.28 3.05 -14.75
C ASN A 75 -6.22 4.13 -14.16
N SER A 76 -7.47 4.20 -14.65
CA SER A 76 -8.40 5.26 -14.24
C SER A 76 -8.76 5.19 -12.76
N THR A 77 -8.86 3.99 -12.22
CA THR A 77 -9.13 3.72 -10.80
C THR A 77 -7.96 4.15 -9.93
N ASP A 78 -6.72 3.88 -10.38
CA ASP A 78 -5.49 4.30 -9.68
C ASP A 78 -5.41 5.82 -9.59
N PHE A 79 -5.74 6.53 -10.66
CA PHE A 79 -5.80 7.99 -10.66
C PHE A 79 -6.82 8.53 -9.66
N ALA A 80 -7.99 7.90 -9.53
CA ALA A 80 -8.99 8.32 -8.54
C ALA A 80 -8.45 8.17 -7.12
N LEU A 81 -7.77 7.06 -6.81
CA LEU A 81 -7.12 6.85 -5.52
C LEU A 81 -6.01 7.88 -5.28
N VAL A 82 -5.18 8.17 -6.28
CA VAL A 82 -4.09 9.17 -6.18
C VAL A 82 -4.65 10.56 -5.90
N ILE A 83 -5.68 11.00 -6.63
CA ILE A 83 -6.31 12.31 -6.44
C ILE A 83 -6.88 12.42 -5.02
N ASP A 84 -7.66 11.45 -4.59
CA ASP A 84 -8.24 11.42 -3.24
C ASP A 84 -7.17 11.42 -2.14
N ALA A 85 -6.10 10.64 -2.32
CA ALA A 85 -4.98 10.63 -1.36
C ALA A 85 -4.29 11.99 -1.27
N MET A 86 -4.12 12.69 -2.40
CA MET A 86 -3.53 14.03 -2.42
C MET A 86 -4.45 15.07 -1.79
N ASP A 87 -5.76 14.99 -2.03
CA ASP A 87 -6.74 15.88 -1.38
C ASP A 87 -6.71 15.70 0.14
N LEU A 88 -6.70 14.44 0.63
CA LEU A 88 -6.58 14.13 2.06
C LEU A 88 -5.25 14.63 2.64
N LEU A 89 -4.17 14.53 1.89
CA LEU A 89 -2.86 15.02 2.29
C LEU A 89 -2.84 16.55 2.46
N TYR A 90 -3.45 17.27 1.52
CA TYR A 90 -3.51 18.75 1.57
C TYR A 90 -4.47 19.28 2.63
N GLN A 91 -5.53 18.54 2.99
CA GLN A 91 -6.38 18.86 4.13
C GLN A 91 -5.64 18.77 5.48
N ASN A 92 -4.47 18.12 5.48
CA ASN A 92 -3.55 17.99 6.61
C ASN A 92 -4.15 17.38 7.89
N ASP A 93 -5.24 16.66 7.78
CA ASP A 93 -5.97 16.06 8.91
C ASP A 93 -5.68 14.55 9.09
N ILE A 94 -4.86 13.97 8.21
CA ILE A 94 -4.45 12.57 8.25
C ILE A 94 -2.98 12.47 8.66
N ASP A 95 -2.68 11.56 9.58
CA ASP A 95 -1.32 11.29 10.05
C ASP A 95 -0.72 10.06 9.39
N VAL A 96 -1.56 9.06 9.06
CA VAL A 96 -1.15 7.77 8.52
C VAL A 96 -2.01 7.38 7.33
N PHE A 97 -1.36 7.04 6.22
CA PHE A 97 -2.01 6.53 5.02
C PHE A 97 -1.71 5.04 4.87
N TYR A 98 -2.76 4.22 4.92
CA TYR A 98 -2.69 2.84 4.49
C TYR A 98 -3.07 2.77 3.01
N ILE A 99 -2.14 2.29 2.17
CA ILE A 99 -2.37 2.05 0.75
C ILE A 99 -2.36 0.53 0.53
N VAL A 100 -3.53 -0.01 0.21
CA VAL A 100 -3.72 -1.46 0.05
C VAL A 100 -3.76 -1.77 -1.44
N SER A 101 -2.62 -2.09 -2.00
CA SER A 101 -2.40 -2.50 -3.39
C SER A 101 -1.03 -3.15 -3.55
N SER A 102 -0.85 -3.94 -4.60
CA SER A 102 0.44 -4.48 -5.02
C SER A 102 0.99 -3.79 -6.27
N ASP A 103 0.38 -2.68 -6.68
CA ASP A 103 0.77 -1.95 -7.88
C ASP A 103 1.91 -0.97 -7.59
N SER A 104 2.97 -1.04 -8.41
CA SER A 104 4.12 -0.13 -8.34
C SER A 104 3.80 1.30 -8.77
N ASP A 105 2.69 1.55 -9.45
CA ASP A 105 2.28 2.88 -9.89
C ASP A 105 2.02 3.81 -8.71
N PHE A 106 1.71 3.25 -7.53
CA PHE A 106 1.59 4.01 -6.28
C PHE A 106 2.92 4.39 -5.63
N THR A 107 4.07 3.96 -6.17
CA THR A 107 5.41 4.30 -5.64
C THR A 107 5.58 5.82 -5.46
N ARG A 108 5.24 6.60 -6.49
CA ARG A 108 5.39 8.07 -6.45
C ARG A 108 4.45 8.72 -5.45
N LEU A 109 3.23 8.21 -5.29
CA LEU A 109 2.28 8.66 -4.28
C LEU A 109 2.84 8.44 -2.87
N ALA A 110 3.33 7.23 -2.57
CA ALA A 110 3.92 6.91 -1.26
C ALA A 110 5.10 7.84 -0.92
N MET A 111 6.00 8.07 -1.87
CA MET A 111 7.10 9.03 -1.70
C MET A 111 6.60 10.44 -1.40
N ARG A 112 5.60 10.93 -2.15
CA ARG A 112 5.05 12.27 -1.98
C ARG A 112 4.40 12.48 -0.60
N ILE A 113 3.66 11.48 -0.11
CA ILE A 113 3.04 11.52 1.23
C ILE A 113 4.14 11.57 2.30
N ARG A 114 5.18 10.75 2.17
CA ARG A 114 6.33 10.76 3.09
C ARG A 114 7.10 12.07 3.09
N GLU A 115 7.32 12.67 1.91
CA GLU A 115 7.95 13.99 1.75
C GLU A 115 7.18 15.09 2.54
N SER A 116 5.88 14.90 2.72
CA SER A 116 5.02 15.80 3.52
C SER A 116 5.03 15.49 5.03
N GLY A 117 5.91 14.59 5.49
CA GLY A 117 6.04 14.23 6.90
C GLY A 117 4.95 13.28 7.41
N LYS A 118 4.13 12.71 6.53
CA LYS A 118 3.10 11.74 6.92
C LYS A 118 3.62 10.32 6.79
N MET A 119 3.03 9.39 7.56
CA MET A 119 3.39 7.98 7.51
C MET A 119 2.63 7.25 6.42
N VAL A 120 3.31 6.39 5.66
CA VAL A 120 2.71 5.50 4.67
C VAL A 120 2.97 4.06 5.05
N ILE A 121 1.90 3.27 5.13
CA ILE A 121 1.95 1.83 5.31
C ILE A 121 1.33 1.17 4.09
N GLY A 122 2.16 0.45 3.33
CA GLY A 122 1.70 -0.36 2.22
C GLY A 122 1.19 -1.71 2.71
N MET A 123 0.19 -2.26 2.03
CA MET A 123 -0.26 -3.63 2.26
C MET A 123 -0.56 -4.31 0.94
N GLY A 124 -0.03 -5.51 0.73
CA GLY A 124 -0.24 -6.23 -0.52
C GLY A 124 0.39 -7.62 -0.56
N GLU A 125 0.47 -8.16 -1.75
CA GLU A 125 1.00 -9.49 -2.01
C GLU A 125 2.54 -9.54 -1.95
N LYS A 126 3.09 -10.74 -1.71
CA LYS A 126 4.56 -10.95 -1.71
C LYS A 126 5.25 -10.63 -3.04
N LYS A 127 4.48 -10.62 -4.14
CA LYS A 127 4.97 -10.27 -5.49
C LYS A 127 5.07 -8.77 -5.74
N THR A 128 4.68 -7.92 -4.78
CA THR A 128 4.75 -6.46 -4.91
C THR A 128 6.17 -6.01 -5.25
N PRO A 129 6.36 -5.17 -6.28
CA PRO A 129 7.68 -4.67 -6.66
C PRO A 129 8.37 -3.95 -5.51
N GLU A 130 9.68 -4.20 -5.38
CA GLU A 130 10.53 -3.64 -4.31
C GLU A 130 10.47 -2.11 -4.27
N SER A 131 10.33 -1.46 -5.43
CA SER A 131 10.20 0.00 -5.54
C SER A 131 9.06 0.55 -4.71
N PHE A 132 7.89 -0.10 -4.71
CA PHE A 132 6.76 0.33 -3.91
C PHE A 132 6.94 -0.03 -2.43
N VAL A 133 7.46 -1.22 -2.13
CA VAL A 133 7.77 -1.63 -0.75
C VAL A 133 8.71 -0.63 -0.08
N MET A 134 9.79 -0.25 -0.74
CA MET A 134 10.79 0.69 -0.22
C MET A 134 10.30 2.15 -0.17
N ALA A 135 9.30 2.50 -0.97
CA ALA A 135 8.67 3.82 -0.94
C ALA A 135 7.81 4.03 0.31
N CYS A 136 7.32 2.97 0.93
CA CYS A 136 6.54 3.03 2.17
C CYS A 136 7.45 3.16 3.41
N ASN A 137 6.91 3.65 4.53
CA ASN A 137 7.60 3.59 5.83
C ASN A 137 7.62 2.16 6.37
N GLU A 138 6.53 1.42 6.11
CA GLU A 138 6.35 0.02 6.46
C GLU A 138 5.53 -0.64 5.36
N TYR A 139 5.80 -1.92 5.08
CA TYR A 139 5.01 -2.71 4.16
C TYR A 139 4.61 -4.03 4.80
N ILE A 140 3.31 -4.32 4.81
CA ILE A 140 2.74 -5.52 5.40
C ILE A 140 2.31 -6.46 4.28
N PHE A 141 2.97 -7.61 4.18
CA PHE A 141 2.60 -8.62 3.20
C PHE A 141 1.43 -9.45 3.68
N PHE A 142 0.48 -9.74 2.79
CA PHE A 142 -0.60 -10.67 3.10
C PHE A 142 -0.08 -12.06 3.39
N GLU A 143 -0.62 -12.68 4.44
CA GLU A 143 -0.31 -14.06 4.82
C GLU A 143 -1.31 -15.04 4.20
N GLY A 144 -0.85 -16.27 3.92
CA GLY A 144 -1.69 -17.37 3.43
C GLY A 144 -1.96 -17.36 1.92
N LYS A 145 -2.61 -18.42 1.43
CA LYS A 145 -2.92 -18.62 0.01
C LYS A 145 -4.03 -17.69 -0.48
N GLN A 146 -3.94 -17.25 -1.72
CA GLN A 146 -4.81 -16.26 -2.32
C GLN A 146 -6.21 -16.74 -2.67
N ASP A 147 -6.47 -18.02 -2.93
CA ASP A 147 -7.79 -18.49 -3.34
C ASP A 147 -7.99 -19.99 -3.05
N PRO A 148 -9.25 -20.43 -2.85
CA PRO A 148 -9.58 -21.86 -2.75
C PRO A 148 -9.27 -22.66 -4.02
N SER A 149 -8.95 -22.01 -5.15
CA SER A 149 -8.60 -22.66 -6.42
C SER A 149 -7.11 -23.03 -6.53
N ASP A 150 -6.23 -22.50 -5.67
CA ASP A 150 -4.80 -22.85 -5.64
C ASP A 150 -4.48 -23.91 -4.58
N SER A 151 -5.32 -24.91 -4.47
CA SER A 151 -5.00 -26.10 -3.69
C SER A 151 -3.96 -26.94 -4.42
N VAL A 152 -2.89 -27.19 -3.75
CA VAL A 152 -1.92 -28.27 -3.67
C VAL A 152 -0.49 -27.72 -3.56
N VAL A 153 0.02 -27.66 -2.40
CA VAL A 153 1.18 -28.35 -1.82
C VAL A 153 1.45 -27.77 -0.41
N SER A 154 1.20 -28.60 0.58
CA SER A 154 1.59 -28.39 1.96
C SER A 154 3.10 -28.57 2.14
N LEU A 155 3.75 -27.68 2.87
CA LEU A 155 4.87 -28.08 3.73
C LEU A 155 4.98 -27.10 4.90
N SER A 156 4.83 -27.66 6.07
CA SER A 156 5.03 -27.09 7.39
C SER A 156 6.47 -26.62 7.58
N SER A 157 6.64 -25.40 8.07
CA SER A 157 7.75 -25.07 8.96
C SER A 157 7.42 -23.82 9.76
N SER A 158 7.22 -24.03 11.05
CA SER A 158 7.26 -23.05 12.12
C SER A 158 8.60 -22.30 12.07
N ILE A 159 8.55 -20.97 11.94
CA ILE A 159 9.71 -20.12 12.17
C ILE A 159 9.37 -19.18 13.33
N SER A 160 10.05 -19.42 14.43
CA SER A 160 10.14 -18.56 15.61
C SER A 160 10.71 -17.19 15.20
N ILE A 161 10.05 -16.13 15.67
CA ILE A 161 10.49 -14.74 15.46
C ILE A 161 11.60 -14.47 16.44
N ASP A 162 12.83 -14.43 15.94
CA ASP A 162 13.97 -13.91 16.69
C ASP A 162 14.11 -12.41 16.33
N ARG A 163 13.98 -11.58 17.37
CA ARG A 163 14.11 -10.12 17.28
C ARG A 163 15.60 -9.76 17.30
N GLU A 164 16.29 -9.82 16.17
CA GLU A 164 17.58 -9.15 16.03
C GLU A 164 17.51 -8.05 14.99
N LYS A 165 17.78 -6.83 15.45
CA LYS A 165 17.98 -5.62 14.66
C LYS A 165 19.14 -5.83 13.69
N LYS A 166 18.88 -6.06 12.41
CA LYS A 166 19.90 -5.87 11.37
C LYS A 166 19.91 -4.40 10.95
N VAL A 167 20.88 -3.68 11.52
CA VAL A 167 21.32 -2.38 11.00
C VAL A 167 21.97 -2.61 9.64
N TYR A 168 21.38 -2.08 8.59
CA TYR A 168 21.95 -2.10 7.25
C TYR A 168 23.07 -1.06 7.17
N THR A 169 24.31 -1.51 7.03
CA THR A 169 25.45 -0.66 6.67
C THR A 169 25.67 -0.76 5.14
N PRO A 170 25.58 0.36 4.39
CA PRO A 170 25.88 0.33 2.96
C PRO A 170 27.36 0.08 2.73
N LYS A 171 27.70 -0.96 1.95
CA LYS A 171 29.05 -1.13 1.42
C LYS A 171 29.31 -0.01 0.39
N GLN A 172 30.08 0.96 0.76
CA GLN A 172 30.63 1.97 -0.14
C GLN A 172 31.50 1.28 -1.21
N LYS A 173 31.01 1.21 -2.44
CA LYS A 173 31.87 1.16 -3.61
C LYS A 173 31.82 2.54 -4.25
N THR A 174 32.81 3.34 -3.98
CA THR A 174 33.08 4.57 -4.74
C THR A 174 33.54 4.19 -6.14
N PRO A 175 32.85 4.54 -7.21
CA PRO A 175 33.44 4.53 -8.54
C PRO A 175 34.42 5.69 -8.62
N GLY A 176 35.69 5.39 -8.93
CA GLY A 176 36.72 6.40 -9.16
C GLY A 176 36.29 7.34 -10.28
N ILE A 177 36.29 8.62 -9.99
CA ILE A 177 36.10 9.69 -10.98
C ILE A 177 37.25 9.63 -11.94
N SER A 178 36.95 9.29 -13.20
CA SER A 178 37.94 9.25 -14.29
C SER A 178 38.57 10.63 -14.47
N ARG A 179 39.91 10.70 -14.55
CA ARG A 179 40.70 11.92 -14.76
C ARG A 179 40.32 12.74 -16.00
N LYS A 180 39.49 12.22 -16.89
CA LYS A 180 38.99 12.92 -18.08
C LYS A 180 37.97 14.05 -17.79
N PHE A 181 37.42 14.13 -16.57
CA PHE A 181 36.42 15.13 -16.23
C PHE A 181 37.02 16.44 -15.66
N ILE A 182 38.32 16.43 -15.29
CA ILE A 182 39.00 17.57 -14.69
C ILE A 182 39.56 18.53 -15.75
N ASP A 183 39.77 18.07 -16.97
CA ASP A 183 40.35 18.89 -18.06
C ASP A 183 39.34 19.71 -18.85
N LEU A 184 38.03 19.61 -18.52
CA LEU A 184 36.96 20.35 -19.18
C LEU A 184 36.54 21.62 -18.40
N LEU A 185 37.20 21.93 -17.27
CA LEU A 185 36.89 23.09 -16.41
C LEU A 185 38.08 24.06 -16.27
N LYS A 186 39.02 24.03 -17.25
CA LYS A 186 40.03 25.06 -17.36
C LYS A 186 39.85 25.89 -18.61
#